data_2c34b869cee81589d99137d8897e80c2
#
_entry.id   2c34b869cee81589d99137d8897e80c2
#
_cell.length_a   1.000
_cell.length_b   1.000
_cell.length_c   1.000
_cell.angle_alpha   90.00
_cell.angle_beta   90.00
_cell.angle_gamma   90.00
#
_symmetry.space_group_name_H-M   'P 1'
#
loop_
_entity.id
_entity.type
_entity.pdbx_description
1 polymer ?
#
loop_
_entity_poly.entity_id
_entity_poly.type
_entity_poly.pdbx_seq_one_letter_code
_entity_poly.pdbx_strand_id
1 'polypeptide(L)'
;MSLISSNAIIDSTAELGEGVEVGPWTQVGPNVKIGAGSVINSHVVIKGPTTIGENNRIFQFSTIGEDTPDLKYNGEPTRLEIGDNNTIREGVTIHRGTMQDEGLTSIGSNNLIMAYAHIGHDCKVGSNCILVNNASLSGHVVLGDWAILSGYVLVHQFVSIGAHTLIGPASFL
;
A
#
# COMPACT_ATOMS: atom_id res chain seq x y z
N MET A 1 10.87 22.24 -4.83
CA MET A 1 10.48 22.55 -3.44
C MET A 1 9.39 21.60 -3.03
N SER A 2 9.54 20.94 -1.88
CA SER A 2 8.47 20.09 -1.32
C SER A 2 7.35 20.96 -0.78
N LEU A 3 6.09 20.61 -1.08
CA LEU A 3 4.90 21.32 -0.59
C LEU A 3 4.31 20.54 0.59
N ILE A 4 4.84 20.80 1.79
CA ILE A 4 4.37 20.15 3.01
C ILE A 4 3.43 21.08 3.75
N SER A 5 2.20 20.63 3.97
CA SER A 5 1.21 21.40 4.76
C SER A 5 1.70 21.61 6.19
N SER A 6 1.50 22.81 6.72
CA SER A 6 1.80 23.09 8.13
C SER A 6 0.96 22.29 9.12
N ASN A 7 -0.13 21.68 8.67
CA ASN A 7 -1.00 20.82 9.46
C ASN A 7 -0.69 19.33 9.28
N ALA A 8 0.35 18.97 8.53
CA ALA A 8 0.83 17.61 8.46
C ALA A 8 1.72 17.30 9.68
N ILE A 9 1.66 16.05 10.15
CA ILE A 9 2.49 15.56 11.25
C ILE A 9 3.50 14.59 10.65
N ILE A 10 4.78 14.99 10.64
CA ILE A 10 5.86 14.19 10.05
C ILE A 10 6.87 13.87 11.13
N ASP A 11 7.14 12.58 11.32
CA ASP A 11 8.15 12.14 12.27
C ASP A 11 9.55 12.58 11.83
N SER A 12 10.41 12.92 12.78
CA SER A 12 11.76 13.40 12.50
C SER A 12 12.69 12.38 11.84
N THR A 13 12.34 11.11 11.88
CA THR A 13 13.08 10.02 11.22
C THR A 13 12.55 9.71 9.82
N ALA A 14 11.45 10.36 9.40
CA ALA A 14 10.92 10.18 8.06
C ALA A 14 11.81 10.87 7.01
N GLU A 15 12.04 10.19 5.90
CA GLU A 15 12.84 10.68 4.78
C GLU A 15 11.91 11.00 3.59
N LEU A 16 11.85 12.28 3.20
CA LEU A 16 11.04 12.72 2.06
C LEU A 16 11.96 13.15 0.92
N GLY A 17 11.75 12.56 -0.26
CA GLY A 17 12.47 12.89 -1.49
C GLY A 17 12.15 14.29 -2.02
N GLU A 18 12.87 14.68 -3.07
CA GLU A 18 12.67 15.98 -3.70
C GLU A 18 11.27 16.08 -4.32
N GLY A 19 10.61 17.22 -4.13
CA GLY A 19 9.30 17.49 -4.73
C GLY A 19 8.13 16.69 -4.12
N VAL A 20 8.33 16.01 -2.99
CA VAL A 20 7.22 15.35 -2.28
C VAL A 20 6.24 16.40 -1.76
N GLU A 21 4.95 16.14 -1.98
CA GLU A 21 3.84 16.94 -1.47
C GLU A 21 3.09 16.19 -0.38
N VAL A 22 2.80 16.85 0.75
CA VAL A 22 2.03 16.27 1.86
C VAL A 22 0.90 17.18 2.25
N GLY A 23 -0.33 16.70 2.10
CA GLY A 23 -1.56 17.42 2.40
C GLY A 23 -1.81 17.57 3.91
N PRO A 24 -2.77 18.43 4.29
CA PRO A 24 -3.10 18.69 5.69
C PRO A 24 -3.67 17.44 6.39
N TRP A 25 -3.40 17.35 7.70
CA TRP A 25 -3.88 16.29 8.58
C TRP A 25 -3.36 14.88 8.20
N THR A 26 -2.35 14.80 7.35
CA THR A 26 -1.64 13.57 7.04
C THR A 26 -0.60 13.31 8.11
N GLN A 27 -0.46 12.05 8.51
CA GLN A 27 0.54 11.58 9.47
C GLN A 27 1.55 10.68 8.74
N VAL A 28 2.82 11.05 8.83
CA VAL A 28 3.94 10.24 8.35
C VAL A 28 4.75 9.81 9.58
N GLY A 29 4.71 8.53 9.88
CA GLY A 29 5.31 7.94 11.07
C GLY A 29 6.83 7.73 10.96
N PRO A 30 7.43 7.16 12.02
CA PRO A 30 8.86 6.87 12.06
C PRO A 30 9.27 5.84 11.01
N ASN A 31 10.52 5.95 10.54
CA ASN A 31 11.12 5.00 9.57
C ASN A 31 10.32 4.88 8.26
N VAL A 32 9.63 5.94 7.84
CA VAL A 32 8.97 6.03 6.55
C VAL A 32 9.89 6.73 5.56
N LYS A 33 10.04 6.15 4.36
CA LYS A 33 10.75 6.77 3.24
C LYS A 33 9.80 6.96 2.07
N ILE A 34 9.76 8.17 1.50
CA ILE A 34 8.90 8.52 0.35
C ILE A 34 9.77 9.08 -0.76
N GLY A 35 9.76 8.43 -1.91
CA GLY A 35 10.53 8.80 -3.10
C GLY A 35 10.04 10.11 -3.74
N ALA A 36 10.94 10.69 -4.54
CA ALA A 36 10.74 11.99 -5.17
C ALA A 36 9.44 12.09 -5.98
N GLY A 37 8.85 13.28 -6.04
CA GLY A 37 7.66 13.58 -6.84
C GLY A 37 6.36 12.91 -6.38
N SER A 38 6.37 12.21 -5.25
CA SER A 38 5.16 11.58 -4.71
C SER A 38 4.23 12.61 -4.07
N VAL A 39 2.93 12.40 -4.23
CA VAL A 39 1.87 13.28 -3.70
C VAL A 39 1.02 12.51 -2.70
N ILE A 40 1.06 12.93 -1.45
CA ILE A 40 0.27 12.36 -0.36
C ILE A 40 -0.85 13.36 -0.02
N ASN A 41 -2.09 12.99 -0.31
CA ASN A 41 -3.23 13.87 -0.08
C ASN A 41 -3.50 14.07 1.43
N SER A 42 -4.54 14.82 1.75
CA SER A 42 -4.94 15.06 3.15
C SER A 42 -5.45 13.81 3.85
N HIS A 43 -5.33 13.75 5.19
CA HIS A 43 -5.89 12.67 6.02
C HIS A 43 -5.39 11.26 5.64
N VAL A 44 -4.16 11.14 5.20
CA VAL A 44 -3.49 9.85 4.98
C VAL A 44 -2.67 9.50 6.23
N VAL A 45 -2.66 8.23 6.60
CA VAL A 45 -1.78 7.71 7.66
C VAL A 45 -0.76 6.78 7.04
N ILE A 46 0.53 7.09 7.23
CA ILE A 46 1.62 6.22 6.78
C ILE A 46 2.43 5.83 8.01
N LYS A 47 2.49 4.53 8.29
CA LYS A 47 3.29 3.96 9.38
C LYS A 47 4.52 3.24 8.85
N GLY A 48 5.59 3.29 9.58
CA GLY A 48 6.83 2.60 9.23
C GLY A 48 7.09 1.35 10.08
N PRO A 49 8.06 0.53 9.66
CA PRO A 49 8.95 0.73 8.51
C PRO A 49 8.24 0.58 7.14
N THR A 50 8.23 1.64 6.35
CA THR A 50 7.60 1.64 5.01
C THR A 50 8.46 2.42 4.04
N THR A 51 8.75 1.83 2.88
CA THR A 51 9.43 2.51 1.78
C THR A 51 8.47 2.65 0.60
N ILE A 52 8.26 3.87 0.14
CA ILE A 52 7.43 4.22 -1.02
C ILE A 52 8.37 4.81 -2.07
N GLY A 53 8.33 4.30 -3.28
CA GLY A 53 9.12 4.77 -4.41
C GLY A 53 8.71 6.16 -4.91
N GLU A 54 9.09 6.47 -6.15
CA GLU A 54 8.91 7.79 -6.75
C GLU A 54 7.54 7.94 -7.43
N ASN A 55 7.08 9.19 -7.56
CA ASN A 55 5.90 9.59 -8.33
C ASN A 55 4.61 8.84 -7.96
N ASN A 56 4.47 8.39 -6.73
CA ASN A 56 3.25 7.78 -6.23
C ASN A 56 2.20 8.84 -5.86
N ARG A 57 0.93 8.49 -6.02
CA ARG A 57 -0.20 9.33 -5.62
C ARG A 57 -1.06 8.58 -4.62
N ILE A 58 -1.14 9.07 -3.38
CA ILE A 58 -1.92 8.43 -2.30
C ILE A 58 -3.03 9.36 -1.88
N PHE A 59 -4.26 8.88 -2.01
CA PHE A 59 -5.47 9.65 -1.77
C PHE A 59 -5.92 9.57 -0.31
N GLN A 60 -6.77 10.51 0.07
CA GLN A 60 -7.26 10.71 1.43
C GLN A 60 -7.88 9.46 2.06
N PHE A 61 -7.78 9.39 3.38
CA PHE A 61 -8.30 8.32 4.23
C PHE A 61 -7.66 6.95 4.01
N SER A 62 -6.57 6.88 3.24
CA SER A 62 -5.78 5.66 3.12
C SER A 62 -4.89 5.45 4.33
N THR A 63 -4.70 4.18 4.72
CA THR A 63 -3.78 3.75 5.78
C THR A 63 -2.74 2.83 5.19
N ILE A 64 -1.49 3.26 5.19
CA ILE A 64 -0.37 2.60 4.53
C ILE A 64 0.64 2.13 5.58
N GLY A 65 1.00 0.87 5.55
CA GLY A 65 1.98 0.29 6.47
C GLY A 65 1.48 0.11 7.89
N GLU A 66 0.17 -0.06 8.10
CA GLU A 66 -0.38 -0.36 9.41
C GLU A 66 0.11 -1.72 9.94
N ASP A 67 0.07 -1.89 11.23
CA ASP A 67 0.34 -3.17 11.89
C ASP A 67 -0.59 -4.25 11.33
N THR A 68 -0.06 -5.46 11.17
CA THR A 68 -0.90 -6.58 10.73
C THR A 68 -1.98 -6.90 11.76
N PRO A 69 -3.23 -7.21 11.32
CA PRO A 69 -4.28 -7.65 12.23
C PRO A 69 -4.16 -9.13 12.65
N ASP A 70 -3.06 -9.81 12.33
CA ASP A 70 -2.81 -11.18 12.77
C ASP A 70 -2.66 -11.24 14.30
N LEU A 71 -3.41 -12.13 14.94
CA LEU A 71 -3.36 -12.32 16.40
C LEU A 71 -1.99 -12.74 16.93
N LYS A 72 -1.11 -13.23 16.08
CA LYS A 72 0.25 -13.62 16.43
C LYS A 72 1.25 -12.45 16.42
N TYR A 73 0.85 -11.30 15.87
CA TYR A 73 1.71 -10.13 15.80
C TYR A 73 1.92 -9.52 17.18
N ASN A 74 3.18 -9.33 17.56
CA ASN A 74 3.60 -8.78 18.86
C ASN A 74 4.44 -7.50 18.73
N GLY A 75 4.30 -6.76 17.63
CA GLY A 75 5.07 -5.52 17.39
C GLY A 75 6.44 -5.75 16.76
N GLU A 76 6.64 -6.85 16.06
CA GLU A 76 7.89 -7.15 15.37
C GLU A 76 8.18 -6.13 14.26
N PRO A 77 9.47 -5.87 13.95
CA PRO A 77 9.87 -4.86 12.97
C PRO A 77 9.71 -5.35 11.53
N THR A 78 8.47 -5.57 11.12
CA THR A 78 8.12 -5.94 9.75
C THR A 78 7.98 -4.71 8.87
N ARG A 79 7.97 -4.87 7.55
CA ARG A 79 8.04 -3.75 6.62
C ARG A 79 7.06 -3.85 5.45
N LEU A 80 6.88 -2.72 4.79
CA LEU A 80 6.16 -2.56 3.53
C LEU A 80 7.06 -1.88 2.50
N GLU A 81 7.08 -2.39 1.28
CA GLU A 81 7.77 -1.78 0.15
C GLU A 81 6.78 -1.55 -1.00
N ILE A 82 6.72 -0.33 -1.50
CA ILE A 82 5.89 0.09 -2.63
C ILE A 82 6.80 0.69 -3.70
N GLY A 83 6.70 0.21 -4.93
CA GLY A 83 7.44 0.73 -6.08
C GLY A 83 6.98 2.11 -6.54
N ASP A 84 7.21 2.42 -7.80
CA ASP A 84 7.03 3.74 -8.37
C ASP A 84 5.70 3.88 -9.12
N ASN A 85 5.25 5.12 -9.32
CA ASN A 85 4.13 5.49 -10.20
C ASN A 85 2.80 4.79 -9.86
N ASN A 86 2.57 4.40 -8.62
CA ASN A 86 1.30 3.82 -8.22
C ASN A 86 0.27 4.92 -7.91
N THR A 87 -0.98 4.63 -8.21
CA THR A 87 -2.14 5.42 -7.78
C THR A 87 -2.94 4.63 -6.77
N ILE A 88 -2.90 5.08 -5.50
CA ILE A 88 -3.59 4.46 -4.37
C ILE A 88 -4.75 5.37 -3.99
N ARG A 89 -5.97 4.93 -4.27
CA ARG A 89 -7.19 5.71 -4.12
C ARG A 89 -7.68 5.74 -2.68
N GLU A 90 -8.80 6.38 -2.48
CA GLU A 90 -9.39 6.72 -1.17
C GLU A 90 -9.68 5.49 -0.32
N GLY A 91 -9.35 5.58 0.96
CA GLY A 91 -9.71 4.55 1.94
C GLY A 91 -9.03 3.19 1.74
N VAL A 92 -7.98 3.12 0.94
CA VAL A 92 -7.18 1.90 0.77
C VAL A 92 -6.44 1.57 2.05
N THR A 93 -6.37 0.28 2.40
CA THR A 93 -5.59 -0.21 3.53
C THR A 93 -4.52 -1.19 3.07
N ILE A 94 -3.28 -0.97 3.50
CA ILE A 94 -2.12 -1.83 3.18
C ILE A 94 -1.36 -2.10 4.47
N HIS A 95 -1.21 -3.39 4.81
CA HIS A 95 -0.53 -3.81 6.03
C HIS A 95 0.91 -4.25 5.76
N ARG A 96 1.77 -4.12 6.78
CA ARG A 96 3.13 -4.67 6.76
C ARG A 96 3.09 -6.19 6.82
N GLY A 97 4.24 -6.82 6.55
CA GLY A 97 4.39 -8.28 6.65
C GLY A 97 4.38 -8.82 8.07
N THR A 98 4.61 -10.12 8.19
CA THR A 98 4.73 -10.83 9.48
C THR A 98 6.05 -11.61 9.56
N MET A 99 6.52 -11.88 10.76
CA MET A 99 7.71 -12.71 10.97
C MET A 99 7.49 -14.21 10.73
N GLN A 100 6.25 -14.61 10.46
CA GLN A 100 5.92 -15.97 10.02
C GLN A 100 6.29 -16.21 8.55
N ASP A 101 6.59 -15.14 7.80
CA ASP A 101 7.11 -15.16 6.44
C ASP A 101 8.39 -14.29 6.37
N GLU A 102 8.61 -13.55 5.31
CA GLU A 102 9.78 -12.69 5.10
C GLU A 102 9.73 -11.34 5.85
N GLY A 103 8.68 -11.10 6.62
CA GLY A 103 8.45 -9.82 7.29
C GLY A 103 8.16 -8.68 6.32
N LEU A 104 7.70 -9.00 5.10
CA LEU A 104 7.56 -8.04 4.01
C LEU A 104 6.24 -8.18 3.28
N THR A 105 5.52 -7.07 3.15
CA THR A 105 4.50 -6.89 2.10
C THR A 105 5.13 -6.06 0.98
N SER A 106 4.99 -6.48 -0.27
CA SER A 106 5.58 -5.80 -1.41
C SER A 106 4.57 -5.50 -2.51
N ILE A 107 4.67 -4.31 -3.09
CA ILE A 107 3.85 -3.83 -4.20
C ILE A 107 4.79 -3.27 -5.27
N GLY A 108 4.66 -3.75 -6.50
CA GLY A 108 5.43 -3.27 -7.63
C GLY A 108 5.05 -1.85 -8.07
N SER A 109 5.27 -1.56 -9.33
CA SER A 109 5.12 -0.21 -9.90
C SER A 109 3.95 -0.12 -10.89
N ASN A 110 3.50 1.10 -11.15
CA ASN A 110 2.45 1.41 -12.14
C ASN A 110 1.09 0.76 -11.84
N ASN A 111 0.77 0.51 -10.59
CA ASN A 111 -0.50 -0.08 -10.19
C ASN A 111 -1.59 0.98 -9.97
N LEU A 112 -2.83 0.61 -10.28
CA LEU A 112 -4.03 1.34 -9.88
C LEU A 112 -4.77 0.55 -8.79
N ILE A 113 -4.71 1.04 -7.58
CA ILE A 113 -5.40 0.46 -6.41
C ILE A 113 -6.57 1.37 -6.09
N MET A 114 -7.78 0.95 -6.46
CA MET A 114 -8.97 1.78 -6.40
C MET A 114 -9.55 1.81 -4.97
N ALA A 115 -10.57 2.68 -4.80
CA ALA A 115 -11.09 3.03 -3.50
C ALA A 115 -11.54 1.81 -2.68
N TYR A 116 -11.18 1.83 -1.39
CA TYR A 116 -11.49 0.81 -0.38
C TYR A 116 -10.94 -0.58 -0.70
N ALA A 117 -9.97 -0.71 -1.61
CA ALA A 117 -9.24 -1.96 -1.77
C ALA A 117 -8.38 -2.24 -0.53
N HIS A 118 -8.14 -3.53 -0.26
CA HIS A 118 -7.35 -3.99 0.86
C HIS A 118 -6.21 -4.90 0.40
N ILE A 119 -5.02 -4.67 0.92
CA ILE A 119 -3.86 -5.54 0.73
C ILE A 119 -3.37 -5.98 2.11
N GLY A 120 -3.57 -7.27 2.40
CA GLY A 120 -3.17 -7.91 3.65
C GLY A 120 -1.66 -8.06 3.79
N HIS A 121 -1.25 -8.52 4.95
CA HIS A 121 0.15 -8.77 5.28
C HIS A 121 0.79 -9.84 4.36
N ASP A 122 2.08 -9.72 4.13
CA ASP A 122 2.88 -10.68 3.35
C ASP A 122 2.41 -10.88 1.89
N CYS A 123 1.55 -10.00 1.37
CA CYS A 123 1.18 -10.02 -0.04
C CYS A 123 2.36 -9.60 -0.92
N LYS A 124 2.46 -10.23 -2.09
CA LYS A 124 3.40 -9.87 -3.16
C LYS A 124 2.60 -9.47 -4.40
N VAL A 125 2.43 -8.16 -4.59
CA VAL A 125 1.69 -7.60 -5.73
C VAL A 125 2.68 -7.17 -6.80
N GLY A 126 2.50 -7.64 -8.02
CA GLY A 126 3.32 -7.29 -9.17
C GLY A 126 3.12 -5.85 -9.65
N SER A 127 3.52 -5.59 -10.87
CA SER A 127 3.43 -4.28 -11.51
C SER A 127 2.30 -4.23 -12.55
N ASN A 128 1.83 -3.02 -12.85
CA ASN A 128 0.76 -2.76 -13.84
C ASN A 128 -0.57 -3.46 -13.51
N CYS A 129 -0.82 -3.75 -12.26
CA CYS A 129 -2.05 -4.38 -11.78
C CYS A 129 -3.16 -3.34 -11.56
N ILE A 130 -4.40 -3.79 -11.66
CA ILE A 130 -5.59 -3.00 -11.31
C ILE A 130 -6.39 -3.75 -10.26
N LEU A 131 -6.51 -3.18 -9.08
CA LEU A 131 -7.42 -3.62 -8.04
C LEU A 131 -8.61 -2.65 -8.04
N VAL A 132 -9.74 -3.09 -8.54
CA VAL A 132 -10.96 -2.27 -8.62
C VAL A 132 -11.58 -2.13 -7.22
N ASN A 133 -12.50 -1.20 -7.05
CA ASN A 133 -13.10 -0.84 -5.76
C ASN A 133 -13.48 -2.06 -4.91
N ASN A 134 -13.06 -2.04 -3.64
CA ASN A 134 -13.31 -3.09 -2.65
C ASN A 134 -12.69 -4.46 -2.98
N ALA A 135 -11.78 -4.57 -3.93
CA ALA A 135 -11.00 -5.79 -4.10
C ALA A 135 -10.10 -6.00 -2.87
N SER A 136 -10.09 -7.21 -2.33
CA SER A 136 -9.37 -7.53 -1.10
C SER A 136 -8.46 -8.73 -1.28
N LEU A 137 -7.20 -8.54 -0.94
CA LEU A 137 -6.20 -9.60 -0.83
C LEU A 137 -6.01 -9.93 0.66
N SER A 138 -6.32 -11.15 1.07
CA SER A 138 -5.95 -11.64 2.40
C SER A 138 -4.43 -11.86 2.48
N GLY A 139 -3.92 -12.24 3.64
CA GLY A 139 -2.47 -12.45 3.82
C GLY A 139 -1.84 -13.46 2.85
N HIS A 140 -0.56 -13.25 2.50
CA HIS A 140 0.25 -14.15 1.68
C HIS A 140 -0.24 -14.36 0.24
N VAL A 141 -1.06 -13.47 -0.29
CA VAL A 141 -1.51 -13.54 -1.69
C VAL A 141 -0.39 -13.08 -2.62
N VAL A 142 -0.17 -13.83 -3.70
CA VAL A 142 0.72 -13.44 -4.79
C VAL A 142 -0.12 -13.04 -5.99
N LEU A 143 0.07 -11.81 -6.47
CA LEU A 143 -0.61 -11.26 -7.64
C LEU A 143 0.44 -10.95 -8.72
N GLY A 144 0.38 -11.66 -9.85
CA GLY A 144 1.31 -11.46 -10.96
C GLY A 144 1.05 -10.17 -11.73
N ASP A 145 2.05 -9.75 -12.50
CA ASP A 145 2.00 -8.52 -13.30
C ASP A 145 0.78 -8.47 -14.24
N TRP A 146 0.25 -7.28 -14.45
CA TRP A 146 -0.88 -7.06 -15.38
C TRP A 146 -2.17 -7.75 -14.98
N ALA A 147 -2.29 -8.24 -13.75
CA ALA A 147 -3.53 -8.81 -13.26
C ALA A 147 -4.58 -7.73 -12.98
N ILE A 148 -5.84 -8.05 -13.24
CA ILE A 148 -6.98 -7.17 -12.98
C ILE A 148 -7.95 -7.90 -12.05
N LEU A 149 -8.17 -7.37 -10.88
CA LEU A 149 -9.21 -7.81 -9.96
C LEU A 149 -10.38 -6.84 -10.03
N SER A 150 -11.51 -7.30 -10.56
CA SER A 150 -12.71 -6.48 -10.64
C SER A 150 -13.29 -6.16 -9.26
N GLY A 151 -14.30 -5.29 -9.21
CA GLY A 151 -14.87 -4.84 -7.95
C GLY A 151 -15.39 -5.97 -7.06
N TYR A 152 -15.16 -5.85 -5.75
CA TYR A 152 -15.58 -6.83 -4.74
C TYR A 152 -15.02 -8.24 -4.91
N VAL A 153 -13.88 -8.39 -5.59
CA VAL A 153 -13.13 -9.65 -5.60
C VAL A 153 -12.50 -9.86 -4.22
N LEU A 154 -12.73 -11.03 -3.61
CA LEU A 154 -12.13 -11.43 -2.35
C LEU A 154 -11.19 -12.62 -2.58
N VAL A 155 -9.93 -12.44 -2.24
CA VAL A 155 -8.89 -13.47 -2.42
C VAL A 155 -8.47 -14.01 -1.07
N HIS A 156 -8.66 -15.33 -0.86
CA HIS A 156 -8.28 -16.01 0.38
C HIS A 156 -6.75 -16.07 0.54
N GLN A 157 -6.32 -16.31 1.76
CA GLN A 157 -4.88 -16.43 2.09
C GLN A 157 -4.19 -17.51 1.23
N PHE A 158 -2.92 -17.24 0.90
CA PHE A 158 -2.03 -18.15 0.15
C PHE A 158 -2.43 -18.43 -1.30
N VAL A 159 -3.40 -17.74 -1.85
CA VAL A 159 -3.76 -17.84 -3.27
C VAL A 159 -2.71 -17.14 -4.13
N SER A 160 -2.35 -17.79 -5.24
CA SER A 160 -1.48 -17.20 -6.26
C SER A 160 -2.28 -16.98 -7.55
N ILE A 161 -2.28 -15.73 -8.02
CA ILE A 161 -2.94 -15.31 -9.27
C ILE A 161 -1.84 -14.99 -10.28
N GLY A 162 -1.87 -15.68 -11.42
CA GLY A 162 -0.86 -15.50 -12.47
C GLY A 162 -0.93 -14.13 -13.16
N ALA A 163 0.15 -13.78 -13.85
CA ALA A 163 0.21 -12.55 -14.64
C ALA A 163 -0.87 -12.54 -15.75
N HIS A 164 -1.30 -11.34 -16.16
CA HIS A 164 -2.32 -11.12 -17.20
C HIS A 164 -3.68 -11.78 -16.93
N THR A 165 -3.98 -12.09 -15.67
CA THR A 165 -5.27 -12.68 -15.27
C THR A 165 -6.31 -11.59 -15.03
N LEU A 166 -7.53 -11.82 -15.52
CA LEU A 166 -8.70 -10.98 -15.18
C LEU A 166 -9.67 -11.80 -14.34
N ILE A 167 -9.96 -11.32 -13.14
CA ILE A 167 -10.95 -11.90 -12.23
C ILE A 167 -12.23 -11.07 -12.31
N GLY A 168 -13.35 -11.74 -12.60
CA GLY A 168 -14.66 -11.07 -12.70
C GLY A 168 -15.15 -10.49 -11.36
N PRO A 169 -16.13 -9.55 -11.40
CA PRO A 169 -16.61 -8.90 -10.20
C PRO A 169 -17.28 -9.88 -9.22
N ALA A 170 -17.16 -9.59 -7.92
CA ALA A 170 -17.71 -10.38 -6.82
C ALA A 170 -17.31 -11.86 -6.83
N SER A 171 -16.12 -12.17 -7.37
CA SER A 171 -15.52 -13.51 -7.29
C SER A 171 -14.85 -13.75 -5.94
N PHE A 172 -14.91 -14.98 -5.48
CA PHE A 172 -14.22 -15.48 -4.29
C PHE A 172 -13.20 -16.54 -4.72
N LEU A 173 -11.93 -16.38 -4.33
CA LEU A 173 -10.82 -17.29 -4.67
C LEU A 173 -10.17 -17.83 -3.40
#